data_afc816b44924e407fdfca3af4a48810b
#
_entry.id   afc816b44924e407fdfca3af4a48810b
#
_cell.length_a   1.000
_cell.length_b   1.000
_cell.length_c   1.000
_cell.angle_alpha   90.00
_cell.angle_beta   90.00
_cell.angle_gamma   90.00
#
_symmetry.space_group_name_H-M   'P 1'
#
loop_
_entity.id
_entity.type
_entity.pdbx_description
1 polymer ?
#
loop_
_entity_poly.entity_id
_entity_poly.type
_entity_poly.pdbx_seq_one_letter_code
_entity_poly.pdbx_strand_id
1 'polypeptide(L)'
;QDKIDTVSARPDALVLCYPVITWGKYEHTGSRLNLIGEEQGEDYRLTNLAEQVSDDTPPTFLWTTANDNAVPAQNSLLFAKALCDHGIWCELHLYPDGRHGLGLAHESERVSEWSRLCGEFLFELGY
;
A
#
# COMPACT_ATOMS: atom_id res chain seq x y z
N GLN A 1 26.65 18.17 1.69
CA GLN A 1 26.26 16.78 2.01
C GLN A 1 26.70 16.51 3.44
N ASP A 2 25.79 16.18 4.31
CA ASP A 2 26.09 15.80 5.70
C ASP A 2 26.06 14.26 5.86
N LYS A 3 26.25 13.79 7.11
CA LYS A 3 26.24 12.35 7.39
C LYS A 3 24.87 11.72 7.18
N ILE A 4 23.79 12.51 7.24
CA ILE A 4 22.42 12.03 7.05
C ILE A 4 22.20 11.66 5.59
N ASP A 5 22.78 12.43 4.65
CA ASP A 5 22.68 12.16 3.21
C ASP A 5 23.31 10.80 2.78
N THR A 6 24.08 10.18 3.66
CA THR A 6 24.72 8.87 3.40
C THR A 6 23.88 7.69 3.90
N VAL A 7 22.81 7.96 4.66
CA VAL A 7 21.91 6.93 5.18
C VAL A 7 20.85 6.59 4.12
N SER A 8 20.62 5.30 3.86
CA SER A 8 19.56 4.87 2.96
C SER A 8 18.20 5.30 3.48
N ALA A 9 17.40 5.91 2.63
CA ALA A 9 15.99 6.21 2.92
C ALA A 9 15.04 5.04 2.59
N ARG A 10 15.58 3.92 2.06
CA ARG A 10 14.78 2.73 1.77
C ARG A 10 14.28 2.11 3.09
N PRO A 11 12.96 1.91 3.25
CA PRO A 11 12.42 1.23 4.42
C PRO A 11 12.76 -0.27 4.40
N ASP A 12 12.79 -0.89 5.56
CA ASP A 12 13.05 -2.33 5.70
C ASP A 12 11.77 -3.17 5.55
N ALA A 13 10.61 -2.58 5.81
CA ALA A 13 9.28 -3.15 5.56
C ALA A 13 8.27 -2.05 5.25
N LEU A 14 7.16 -2.40 4.58
CA LEU A 14 6.04 -1.52 4.31
C LEU A 14 4.78 -2.02 5.03
N VAL A 15 4.04 -1.10 5.65
CA VAL A 15 2.70 -1.36 6.20
C VAL A 15 1.73 -0.40 5.52
N LEU A 16 0.89 -0.92 4.64
CA LEU A 16 0.01 -0.15 3.77
C LEU A 16 -1.46 -0.39 4.13
N CYS A 17 -2.11 0.66 4.65
CA CYS A 17 -3.51 0.63 5.03
C CYS A 17 -4.35 1.26 3.93
N TYR A 18 -5.21 0.50 3.27
CA TYR A 18 -6.10 1.00 2.19
C TYR A 18 -5.41 1.99 1.24
N PRO A 19 -4.24 1.65 0.68
CA PRO A 19 -3.37 2.60 0.00
C PRO A 19 -3.89 3.01 -1.37
N VAL A 20 -3.58 4.25 -1.78
CA VAL A 20 -3.64 4.67 -3.18
C VAL A 20 -2.38 4.16 -3.88
N ILE A 21 -2.52 3.33 -4.88
CA ILE A 21 -1.42 2.64 -5.57
C ILE A 21 -1.39 2.92 -7.06
N THR A 22 -2.54 2.92 -7.72
CA THR A 22 -2.62 2.93 -9.19
C THR A 22 -3.48 4.05 -9.71
N TRP A 23 -3.21 4.45 -10.93
CA TRP A 23 -3.98 5.42 -11.68
C TRP A 23 -4.93 4.75 -12.70
N GLY A 24 -5.70 5.54 -13.42
CA GLY A 24 -6.64 5.08 -14.43
C GLY A 24 -7.92 4.50 -13.83
N LYS A 25 -8.32 3.30 -14.23
CA LYS A 25 -9.64 2.73 -13.91
C LYS A 25 -9.96 2.66 -12.41
N TYR A 26 -8.96 2.47 -11.57
CA TYR A 26 -9.10 2.28 -10.12
C TYR A 26 -8.48 3.41 -9.31
N GLU A 27 -8.23 4.55 -9.94
CA GLU A 27 -7.60 5.68 -9.28
C GLU A 27 -8.48 6.35 -8.22
N HIS A 28 -7.82 6.94 -7.23
CA HIS A 28 -8.42 8.01 -6.45
C HIS A 28 -8.04 9.34 -7.08
N THR A 29 -8.94 9.89 -7.91
CA THR A 29 -8.68 11.08 -8.74
C THR A 29 -8.17 12.27 -7.95
N GLY A 30 -8.72 12.52 -6.73
CA GLY A 30 -8.27 13.62 -5.88
C GLY A 30 -6.80 13.49 -5.49
N SER A 31 -6.33 12.29 -5.14
CA SER A 31 -4.92 12.05 -4.82
C SER A 31 -4.01 12.27 -6.04
N ARG A 32 -4.42 11.77 -7.21
CA ARG A 32 -3.66 11.98 -8.43
C ARG A 32 -3.52 13.47 -8.77
N LEU A 33 -4.64 14.18 -8.81
CA LEU A 33 -4.64 15.61 -9.14
C LEU A 33 -3.80 16.44 -8.18
N ASN A 34 -3.83 16.12 -6.89
CA ASN A 34 -3.04 16.83 -5.89
C ASN A 34 -1.54 16.50 -5.98
N LEU A 35 -1.17 15.29 -6.43
CA LEU A 35 0.21 14.86 -6.50
C LEU A 35 0.89 15.32 -7.80
N ILE A 36 0.25 15.07 -8.94
CA ILE A 36 0.87 15.24 -10.28
C ILE A 36 0.05 16.11 -11.24
N GLY A 37 -1.12 16.64 -10.82
CA GLY A 37 -1.99 17.42 -11.68
C GLY A 37 -2.72 16.57 -12.72
N GLU A 38 -3.05 17.20 -13.87
CA GLU A 38 -3.80 16.55 -14.96
C GLU A 38 -2.90 15.85 -15.98
N GLU A 39 -1.60 16.11 -15.95
CA GLU A 39 -0.67 15.59 -16.94
C GLU A 39 -0.50 14.07 -16.83
N GLN A 40 -0.47 13.41 -17.98
CA GLN A 40 -0.18 11.98 -18.12
C GLN A 40 1.23 11.80 -18.70
N GLY A 41 2.22 12.32 -17.99
CA GLY A 41 3.62 12.28 -18.37
C GLY A 41 4.43 11.23 -17.59
N GLU A 42 5.70 11.54 -17.41
CA GLU A 42 6.62 10.69 -16.68
C GLU A 42 6.20 10.53 -15.20
N ASP A 43 5.73 11.61 -14.57
CA ASP A 43 5.25 11.57 -13.17
C ASP A 43 4.05 10.63 -13.00
N TYR A 44 3.13 10.59 -13.98
CA TYR A 44 2.02 9.64 -13.98
C TYR A 44 2.52 8.19 -13.96
N ARG A 45 3.52 7.88 -14.78
CA ARG A 45 4.14 6.55 -14.84
C ARG A 45 4.90 6.21 -13.57
N LEU A 46 5.74 7.13 -13.06
CA LEU A 46 6.57 6.91 -11.88
C LEU A 46 5.75 6.77 -10.58
N THR A 47 4.59 7.41 -10.51
CA THR A 47 3.69 7.35 -9.35
C THR A 47 2.61 6.27 -9.45
N ASN A 48 2.56 5.51 -10.54
CA ASN A 48 1.74 4.29 -10.66
C ASN A 48 2.48 3.12 -9.99
N LEU A 49 2.34 3.00 -8.67
CA LEU A 49 3.23 2.21 -7.83
C LEU A 49 3.19 0.71 -8.10
N ALA A 50 2.07 0.17 -8.61
CA ALA A 50 2.01 -1.23 -9.00
C ALA A 50 2.99 -1.58 -10.14
N GLU A 51 3.32 -0.59 -10.98
CA GLU A 51 4.27 -0.72 -12.09
C GLU A 51 5.73 -0.44 -11.66
N GLN A 52 5.94 0.06 -10.43
CA GLN A 52 7.25 0.37 -9.88
C GLN A 52 7.81 -0.71 -8.96
N VAL A 53 7.04 -1.77 -8.70
CA VAL A 53 7.54 -2.91 -7.93
C VAL A 53 8.74 -3.54 -8.63
N SER A 54 9.78 -3.78 -7.86
CA SER A 54 11.03 -4.41 -8.32
C SER A 54 11.55 -5.38 -7.26
N ASP A 55 12.61 -6.10 -7.57
CA ASP A 55 13.25 -7.05 -6.66
C ASP A 55 13.79 -6.36 -5.38
N ASP A 56 13.98 -5.03 -5.42
CA ASP A 56 14.39 -4.22 -4.27
C ASP A 56 13.21 -3.72 -3.42
N THR A 57 11.97 -4.00 -3.81
CA THR A 57 10.78 -3.59 -3.03
C THR A 57 10.77 -4.32 -1.67
N PRO A 58 10.59 -3.60 -0.54
CA PRO A 58 10.59 -4.23 0.77
C PRO A 58 9.45 -5.23 0.98
N PRO A 59 9.59 -6.18 1.92
CA PRO A 59 8.48 -6.98 2.41
C PRO A 59 7.30 -6.08 2.81
N THR A 60 6.09 -6.48 2.45
CA THR A 60 4.94 -5.58 2.54
C THR A 60 3.71 -6.25 3.16
N PHE A 61 3.19 -5.63 4.22
CA PHE A 61 1.87 -5.94 4.77
C PHE A 61 0.83 -4.96 4.21
N LEU A 62 -0.30 -5.47 3.71
CA LEU A 62 -1.40 -4.66 3.18
C LEU A 62 -2.73 -5.05 3.81
N TRP A 63 -3.61 -4.07 3.99
CA TRP A 63 -5.01 -4.37 4.23
C TRP A 63 -5.93 -3.33 3.60
N THR A 64 -7.13 -3.75 3.26
CA THR A 64 -8.18 -2.90 2.72
C THR A 64 -9.56 -3.53 2.94
N THR A 65 -10.63 -2.83 2.59
CA THR A 65 -12.00 -3.32 2.60
C THR A 65 -12.56 -3.40 1.19
N ALA A 66 -13.34 -4.44 0.92
CA ALA A 66 -13.85 -4.72 -0.43
C ALA A 66 -14.85 -3.67 -0.94
N ASN A 67 -15.53 -2.99 -0.02
CA ASN A 67 -16.52 -1.94 -0.32
C ASN A 67 -16.01 -0.54 -0.01
N ASP A 68 -14.68 -0.34 0.11
CA ASP A 68 -14.11 1.00 0.19
C ASP A 68 -14.57 1.84 -1.02
N ASN A 69 -15.33 2.90 -0.74
CA ASN A 69 -15.93 3.76 -1.77
C ASN A 69 -15.08 4.98 -2.13
N ALA A 70 -13.94 5.16 -1.49
CA ALA A 70 -12.99 6.23 -1.80
C ALA A 70 -11.80 5.69 -2.61
N VAL A 71 -11.14 4.65 -2.09
CA VAL A 71 -10.00 4.00 -2.76
C VAL A 71 -10.36 2.55 -3.07
N PRO A 72 -10.63 2.21 -4.34
CA PRO A 72 -11.01 0.85 -4.72
C PRO A 72 -10.00 -0.19 -4.25
N ALA A 73 -10.50 -1.30 -3.69
CA ALA A 73 -9.67 -2.41 -3.18
C ALA A 73 -8.69 -2.96 -4.22
N GLN A 74 -8.97 -2.75 -5.51
CA GLN A 74 -8.09 -3.12 -6.61
C GLN A 74 -6.71 -2.48 -6.51
N ASN A 75 -6.56 -1.33 -5.85
CA ASN A 75 -5.24 -0.74 -5.56
C ASN A 75 -4.36 -1.73 -4.80
N SER A 76 -4.85 -2.25 -3.67
CA SER A 76 -4.12 -3.24 -2.86
C SER A 76 -3.93 -4.57 -3.58
N LEU A 77 -4.94 -5.04 -4.33
CA LEU A 77 -4.87 -6.29 -5.09
C LEU A 77 -3.82 -6.23 -6.21
N LEU A 78 -3.74 -5.13 -6.95
CA LEU A 78 -2.76 -4.95 -8.02
C LEU A 78 -1.34 -4.85 -7.45
N PHE A 79 -1.17 -4.17 -6.32
CA PHE A 79 0.14 -4.08 -5.67
C PHE A 79 0.59 -5.43 -5.12
N ALA A 80 -0.30 -6.15 -4.41
CA ALA A 80 0.00 -7.51 -3.94
C ALA A 80 0.34 -8.47 -5.08
N LYS A 81 -0.40 -8.37 -6.21
CA LYS A 81 -0.05 -9.15 -7.41
C LYS A 81 1.36 -8.83 -7.89
N ALA A 82 1.71 -7.56 -8.00
CA ALA A 82 3.05 -7.15 -8.45
C ALA A 82 4.15 -7.64 -7.49
N LEU A 83 3.92 -7.57 -6.17
CA LEU A 83 4.84 -8.13 -5.17
C LEU A 83 5.03 -9.64 -5.36
N CYS A 84 3.94 -10.39 -5.55
CA CYS A 84 4.01 -11.83 -5.81
C CYS A 84 4.77 -12.16 -7.11
N ASP A 85 4.54 -11.39 -8.18
CA ASP A 85 5.24 -11.57 -9.47
C ASP A 85 6.77 -11.40 -9.33
N HIS A 86 7.22 -10.57 -8.37
CA HIS A 86 8.63 -10.36 -8.01
C HIS A 86 9.13 -11.24 -6.87
N GLY A 87 8.30 -12.15 -6.34
CA GLY A 87 8.68 -13.01 -5.22
C GLY A 87 8.94 -12.28 -3.90
N ILE A 88 8.40 -11.07 -3.75
CA ILE A 88 8.52 -10.29 -2.53
C ILE A 88 7.59 -10.86 -1.46
N TRP A 89 8.10 -11.02 -0.25
CA TRP A 89 7.29 -11.45 0.90
C TRP A 89 6.20 -10.43 1.17
N CYS A 90 4.94 -10.85 1.05
CA CYS A 90 3.80 -9.97 1.26
C CYS A 90 2.62 -10.70 1.89
N GLU A 91 1.85 -9.94 2.66
CA GLU A 91 0.60 -10.38 3.27
C GLU A 91 -0.50 -9.37 2.95
N LEU A 92 -1.66 -9.84 2.47
CA LEU A 92 -2.80 -9.00 2.14
C LEU A 92 -4.06 -9.48 2.84
N HIS A 93 -4.70 -8.58 3.61
CA HIS A 93 -6.01 -8.78 4.20
C HIS A 93 -7.08 -7.95 3.49
N LEU A 94 -8.04 -8.62 2.87
CA LEU A 94 -9.21 -8.00 2.26
C LEU A 94 -10.44 -8.29 3.12
N TYR A 95 -10.89 -7.30 3.87
CA TYR A 95 -12.09 -7.40 4.68
C TYR A 95 -13.34 -7.10 3.85
N PRO A 96 -14.48 -7.76 4.11
CA PRO A 96 -15.66 -7.60 3.27
C PRO A 96 -16.31 -6.22 3.37
N ASP A 97 -16.21 -5.56 4.54
CA ASP A 97 -16.93 -4.32 4.83
C ASP A 97 -16.11 -3.36 5.68
N GLY A 98 -16.20 -2.07 5.33
CA GLY A 98 -15.58 -0.98 6.07
C GLY A 98 -15.38 0.27 5.20
N ARG A 99 -15.56 1.44 5.80
CA ARG A 99 -15.29 2.72 5.15
C ARG A 99 -13.78 2.95 4.96
N HIS A 100 -13.42 3.82 4.05
CA HIS A 100 -12.04 4.32 3.97
C HIS A 100 -11.60 5.03 5.26
N GLY A 101 -10.32 4.93 5.60
CA GLY A 101 -9.76 5.68 6.73
C GLY A 101 -10.12 5.14 8.11
N LEU A 102 -10.29 3.83 8.26
CA LEU A 102 -10.62 3.20 9.56
C LEU A 102 -9.52 3.31 10.61
N GLY A 103 -8.27 3.55 10.24
CA GLY A 103 -7.14 3.58 11.17
C GLY A 103 -6.99 2.24 11.90
N LEU A 104 -7.01 2.24 13.23
CA LEU A 104 -6.97 1.00 14.03
C LEU A 104 -8.30 0.24 14.05
N ALA A 105 -9.33 0.76 13.38
CA ALA A 105 -10.64 0.14 13.18
C ALA A 105 -11.35 -0.28 14.48
N HIS A 106 -11.24 0.53 15.53
CA HIS A 106 -11.85 0.22 16.84
C HIS A 106 -13.37 0.02 16.79
N GLU A 107 -14.04 0.58 15.76
CA GLU A 107 -15.47 0.41 15.51
C GLU A 107 -15.81 -0.93 14.84
N SER A 108 -14.84 -1.72 14.40
CA SER A 108 -15.03 -3.00 13.73
C SER A 108 -14.15 -4.07 14.32
N GLU A 109 -14.73 -4.95 15.14
CA GLU A 109 -14.01 -6.06 15.77
C GLU A 109 -13.23 -6.91 14.75
N ARG A 110 -13.84 -7.16 13.59
CA ARG A 110 -13.22 -7.98 12.54
C ARG A 110 -12.04 -7.28 11.84
N VAL A 111 -12.18 -5.98 11.54
CA VAL A 111 -11.12 -5.23 10.85
C VAL A 111 -9.99 -4.88 11.80
N SER A 112 -10.28 -4.60 13.08
CA SER A 112 -9.26 -4.23 14.09
C SER A 112 -8.18 -5.30 14.30
N GLU A 113 -8.44 -6.55 13.93
CA GLU A 113 -7.43 -7.61 13.96
C GLU A 113 -6.21 -7.34 13.07
N TRP A 114 -6.33 -6.45 12.08
CA TRP A 114 -5.23 -6.16 11.17
C TRP A 114 -3.95 -5.73 11.90
N SER A 115 -4.08 -4.98 12.98
CA SER A 115 -2.91 -4.47 13.72
C SER A 115 -2.14 -5.59 14.45
N ARG A 116 -2.85 -6.61 14.97
CA ARG A 116 -2.23 -7.81 15.55
C ARG A 116 -1.53 -8.63 14.47
N LEU A 117 -2.21 -8.87 13.34
CA LEU A 117 -1.65 -9.61 12.20
C LEU A 117 -0.40 -8.91 11.63
N CYS A 118 -0.45 -7.58 11.53
CA CYS A 118 0.71 -6.78 11.14
C CYS A 118 1.89 -6.96 12.12
N GLY A 119 1.61 -6.99 13.43
CA GLY A 119 2.65 -7.28 14.44
C GLY A 119 3.27 -8.66 14.27
N GLU A 120 2.48 -9.68 13.96
CA GLU A 120 2.95 -11.03 13.68
C GLU A 120 3.82 -11.07 12.41
N PHE A 121 3.37 -10.41 11.33
CA PHE A 121 4.14 -10.26 10.10
C PHE A 121 5.52 -9.61 10.36
N LEU A 122 5.56 -8.51 11.12
CA LEU A 122 6.81 -7.84 11.43
C LEU A 122 7.71 -8.71 12.32
N PHE A 123 7.14 -9.44 13.27
CA PHE A 123 7.89 -10.38 14.11
C PHE A 123 8.54 -11.50 13.29
N GLU A 124 7.85 -12.05 12.28
CA GLU A 124 8.42 -13.04 11.37
C GLU A 124 9.59 -12.50 10.54
N LEU A 125 9.62 -11.18 10.27
CA LEU A 125 10.74 -10.49 9.63
C LEU A 125 11.91 -10.20 10.58
N GLY A 126 11.74 -10.43 11.90
CA GLY A 126 12.79 -10.24 12.89
C GLY A 126 12.78 -8.89 13.63
N TYR A 127 11.63 -8.18 13.61
CA TYR A 127 11.44 -6.91 14.34
C TYR A 127 10.76 -7.08 15.70
#